data_e7ec1a0715e68c71c0632cfe11695940
#
_entry.id   e7ec1a0715e68c71c0632cfe11695940
#
_cell.length_a   1.000
_cell.length_b   1.000
_cell.length_c   1.000
_cell.angle_alpha   90.00
_cell.angle_beta   90.00
_cell.angle_gamma   90.00
#
_symmetry.space_group_name_H-M   'P 1'
#
loop_
_entity.id
_entity.type
_entity.pdbx_description
1 polymer ?
#
loop_
_entity_poly.entity_id
_entity_poly.type
_entity_poly.pdbx_seq_one_letter_code
_entity_poly.pdbx_strand_id
1 'polypeptide(L)'
;MLKFLGGLVLLLLLLIGGFFWLASTRPMVASSLAWPLVEWYALDEFKGVTTDGVVQGNLFSIADTGVSNGEVVRAAKQFLQGLTAAQRVKTLHAVDDLEWRRWANIHLSTRRGVGLLEMDAEQKALAFGLMRASLSARGFQTAQDIMKLEGHLADLLDNYVEYGEERYWFTVMGEPSESEPWGWQLDGHHLIVNFFVLGSQAVMTPTFMGSEPTRADTGRFAGTVILQEETDLALQFVNALSDEQRALAIVEARKTGNNNYGELFSDNVVVPEQGLGLAAHAVRH
;
A
#
# COMPACT_ATOMS: atom_id res chain seq x y z
N MET A 1 13.97 45.57 14.74
CA MET A 1 13.75 44.70 13.57
C MET A 1 14.84 43.67 13.38
N LEU A 2 16.14 44.04 13.30
CA LEU A 2 17.26 43.10 13.06
C LEU A 2 17.39 41.99 14.13
N LYS A 3 17.24 42.33 15.43
CA LYS A 3 17.30 41.36 16.54
C LYS A 3 16.14 40.38 16.55
N PHE A 4 14.96 40.79 16.07
CA PHE A 4 13.77 39.94 15.94
C PHE A 4 13.94 38.95 14.76
N LEU A 5 14.50 39.43 13.63
CA LEU A 5 14.82 38.62 12.48
C LEU A 5 15.87 37.57 12.80
N GLY A 6 16.93 37.94 13.53
CA GLY A 6 17.96 37.03 14.00
C GLY A 6 17.45 35.95 14.94
N GLY A 7 16.52 36.27 15.84
CA GLY A 7 15.85 35.31 16.72
C GLY A 7 14.97 34.31 15.93
N LEU A 8 14.25 34.78 14.91
CA LEU A 8 13.43 33.94 14.06
C LEU A 8 14.27 32.95 13.23
N VAL A 9 15.39 33.43 12.65
CA VAL A 9 16.31 32.58 11.90
C VAL A 9 16.97 31.52 12.79
N LEU A 10 17.38 31.90 14.02
CA LEU A 10 17.94 30.94 14.98
C LEU A 10 16.92 29.88 15.39
N LEU A 11 15.67 30.27 15.66
CA LEU A 11 14.59 29.34 15.97
C LEU A 11 14.35 28.36 14.81
N LEU A 12 14.32 28.85 13.58
CA LEU A 12 14.15 28.02 12.39
C LEU A 12 15.29 27.02 12.24
N LEU A 13 16.54 27.44 12.43
CA LEU A 13 17.69 26.54 12.40
C LEU A 13 17.66 25.47 13.48
N LEU A 14 17.20 25.82 14.68
CA LEU A 14 17.02 24.85 15.78
C LEU A 14 15.90 23.85 15.48
N LEU A 15 14.81 24.28 14.87
CA LEU A 15 13.71 23.39 14.45
C LEU A 15 14.17 22.45 13.35
N ILE A 16 14.89 22.94 12.34
CA ILE A 16 15.46 22.13 11.25
C ILE A 16 16.47 21.13 11.82
N GLY A 17 17.42 21.56 12.64
CA GLY A 17 18.39 20.68 13.28
C GLY A 17 17.75 19.64 14.19
N GLY A 18 16.74 20.03 14.96
CA GLY A 18 15.94 19.13 15.79
C GLY A 18 15.19 18.08 14.95
N PHE A 19 14.61 18.47 13.81
CA PHE A 19 13.95 17.55 12.90
C PHE A 19 14.93 16.55 12.29
N PHE A 20 16.11 16.99 11.83
CA PHE A 20 17.15 16.09 11.30
C PHE A 20 17.68 15.12 12.36
N TRP A 21 17.87 15.59 13.59
CA TRP A 21 18.23 14.72 14.71
C TRP A 21 17.13 13.68 14.98
N LEU A 22 15.86 14.10 14.98
CA LEU A 22 14.71 13.20 15.15
C LEU A 22 14.61 12.18 14.01
N ALA A 23 14.83 12.62 12.77
CA ALA A 23 14.82 11.74 11.59
C ALA A 23 15.92 10.68 11.67
N SER A 24 17.09 11.01 12.21
CA SER A 24 18.20 10.06 12.36
C SER A 24 18.05 9.10 13.55
N THR A 25 17.32 9.49 14.61
CA THR A 25 17.21 8.71 15.84
C THR A 25 15.86 8.04 16.01
N ARG A 26 14.80 8.61 15.42
CA ARG A 26 13.41 8.15 15.52
C ARG A 26 12.65 8.40 14.21
N PRO A 27 13.00 7.71 13.12
CA PRO A 27 12.50 7.98 11.77
C PRO A 27 10.97 7.89 11.68
N MET A 28 10.33 6.96 12.37
CA MET A 28 8.85 6.85 12.40
C MET A 28 8.18 8.09 13.01
N VAL A 29 8.76 8.67 14.07
CA VAL A 29 8.23 9.89 14.69
C VAL A 29 8.42 11.09 13.77
N ALA A 30 9.60 11.21 13.15
CA ALA A 30 9.88 12.28 12.20
C ALA A 30 8.95 12.19 10.98
N SER A 31 8.75 10.98 10.45
CA SER A 31 7.80 10.72 9.36
C SER A 31 6.39 11.12 9.73
N SER A 32 5.88 10.70 10.90
CA SER A 32 4.54 11.05 11.36
C SER A 32 4.31 12.56 11.47
N LEU A 33 5.34 13.31 11.84
CA LEU A 33 5.28 14.78 11.89
C LEU A 33 5.31 15.43 10.51
N ALA A 34 6.02 14.85 9.55
CA ALA A 34 6.13 15.34 8.19
C ALA A 34 4.97 14.90 7.30
N TRP A 35 4.30 13.78 7.64
CA TRP A 35 3.31 13.13 6.79
C TRP A 35 2.15 14.02 6.35
N PRO A 36 1.60 14.90 7.18
CA PRO A 36 0.56 15.84 6.74
C PRO A 36 0.98 16.76 5.59
N LEU A 37 2.27 17.12 5.52
CA LEU A 37 2.82 17.91 4.41
C LEU A 37 2.97 17.05 3.15
N VAL A 38 3.37 15.79 3.32
CA VAL A 38 3.45 14.82 2.24
C VAL A 38 2.06 14.57 1.65
N GLU A 39 1.05 14.33 2.48
CA GLU A 39 -0.34 14.17 2.03
C GLU A 39 -0.85 15.43 1.32
N TRP A 40 -0.60 16.61 1.86
CA TRP A 40 -1.02 17.86 1.24
C TRP A 40 -0.42 18.04 -0.16
N TYR A 41 0.83 17.64 -0.36
CA TYR A 41 1.50 17.71 -1.67
C TYR A 41 1.04 16.59 -2.62
N ALA A 42 0.84 15.37 -2.11
CA ALA A 42 0.58 14.18 -2.92
C ALA A 42 -0.91 13.97 -3.25
N LEU A 43 -1.83 14.49 -2.43
CA LEU A 43 -3.27 14.33 -2.63
C LEU A 43 -3.88 15.47 -3.45
N ASP A 44 -3.43 15.60 -4.69
CA ASP A 44 -4.08 16.47 -5.66
C ASP A 44 -5.53 16.05 -5.94
N GLU A 45 -6.30 16.96 -6.55
CA GLU A 45 -7.65 16.63 -7.01
C GLU A 45 -7.63 15.39 -7.92
N PHE A 46 -8.52 14.45 -7.65
CA PHE A 46 -8.63 13.24 -8.47
C PHE A 46 -9.18 13.59 -9.86
N LYS A 47 -8.42 13.30 -10.90
CA LYS A 47 -8.77 13.60 -12.29
C LYS A 47 -9.25 12.40 -13.11
N GLY A 48 -9.33 11.23 -12.50
CA GLY A 48 -9.66 9.98 -13.20
C GLY A 48 -8.46 9.36 -13.95
N VAL A 49 -8.69 8.26 -14.63
CA VAL A 49 -7.65 7.48 -15.31
C VAL A 49 -7.52 7.97 -16.75
N THR A 50 -6.73 9.04 -16.96
CA THR A 50 -6.42 9.50 -18.32
C THR A 50 -5.01 10.08 -18.38
N THR A 51 -4.29 9.81 -19.44
CA THR A 51 -2.92 10.32 -19.64
C THR A 51 -2.84 11.81 -19.92
N ASP A 52 -3.96 12.42 -20.35
CA ASP A 52 -4.08 13.83 -20.71
C ASP A 52 -4.89 14.66 -19.69
N GLY A 53 -5.36 14.02 -18.62
CA GLY A 53 -6.18 14.64 -17.58
C GLY A 53 -7.65 14.88 -18.00
N VAL A 54 -8.07 14.39 -19.17
CA VAL A 54 -9.47 14.49 -19.62
C VAL A 54 -10.27 13.31 -19.07
N VAL A 55 -11.25 13.58 -18.22
CA VAL A 55 -12.13 12.54 -17.67
C VAL A 55 -12.99 11.94 -18.79
N GLN A 56 -12.81 10.64 -19.03
CA GLN A 56 -13.64 9.88 -19.97
C GLN A 56 -14.77 9.20 -19.19
N GLY A 57 -15.99 9.65 -19.41
CA GLY A 57 -17.18 9.03 -18.83
C GLY A 57 -17.57 7.72 -19.52
N ASN A 58 -18.36 6.91 -18.83
CA ASN A 58 -18.98 5.70 -19.37
C ASN A 58 -18.03 4.61 -19.89
N LEU A 59 -16.78 4.57 -19.41
CA LEU A 59 -15.83 3.50 -19.77
C LEU A 59 -16.27 2.13 -19.23
N PHE A 60 -16.93 2.12 -18.08
CA PHE A 60 -17.41 0.91 -17.43
C PHE A 60 -18.85 1.11 -16.98
N SER A 61 -19.69 0.12 -17.20
CA SER A 61 -21.07 0.10 -16.69
C SER A 61 -21.14 -0.70 -15.38
N ILE A 62 -21.94 -0.20 -14.45
CA ILE A 62 -22.35 -0.97 -13.28
C ILE A 62 -23.44 -1.94 -13.75
N ALA A 63 -23.18 -3.24 -13.64
CA ALA A 63 -24.11 -4.28 -14.04
C ALA A 63 -24.18 -5.38 -12.97
N ASP A 64 -25.31 -6.01 -12.82
CA ASP A 64 -25.42 -7.18 -11.95
C ASP A 64 -24.63 -8.34 -12.56
N THR A 65 -23.64 -8.84 -11.81
CA THR A 65 -22.79 -9.96 -12.20
C THR A 65 -23.39 -11.32 -11.83
N GLY A 66 -24.46 -11.33 -11.03
CA GLY A 66 -25.02 -12.54 -10.44
C GLY A 66 -24.14 -13.21 -9.37
N VAL A 67 -23.01 -12.60 -9.00
CA VAL A 67 -22.13 -13.10 -7.95
C VAL A 67 -22.48 -12.43 -6.63
N SER A 68 -22.71 -13.22 -5.59
CA SER A 68 -23.03 -12.68 -4.27
C SER A 68 -21.77 -12.21 -3.54
N ASN A 69 -21.80 -10.98 -3.04
CA ASN A 69 -20.82 -10.44 -2.08
C ASN A 69 -21.22 -10.65 -0.61
N GLY A 70 -22.25 -11.43 -0.33
CA GLY A 70 -22.79 -11.64 1.02
C GLY A 70 -21.78 -12.19 2.03
N GLU A 71 -20.81 -13.01 1.59
CA GLU A 71 -19.72 -13.52 2.43
C GLU A 71 -18.82 -12.38 2.93
N VAL A 72 -18.40 -11.50 2.01
CA VAL A 72 -17.54 -10.35 2.31
C VAL A 72 -18.27 -9.37 3.21
N VAL A 73 -19.54 -9.07 2.92
CA VAL A 73 -20.40 -8.20 3.73
C VAL A 73 -20.51 -8.74 5.16
N ARG A 74 -20.78 -10.04 5.32
CA ARG A 74 -20.89 -10.68 6.63
C ARG A 74 -19.57 -10.61 7.40
N ALA A 75 -18.46 -10.93 6.76
CA ALA A 75 -17.13 -10.88 7.36
C ALA A 75 -16.77 -9.46 7.82
N ALA A 76 -17.05 -8.44 7.00
CA ALA A 76 -16.81 -7.04 7.35
C ALA A 76 -17.69 -6.59 8.55
N LYS A 77 -18.97 -6.97 8.59
CA LYS A 77 -19.84 -6.70 9.73
C LYS A 77 -19.33 -7.36 11.01
N GLN A 78 -18.91 -8.61 10.94
CA GLN A 78 -18.33 -9.32 12.09
C GLN A 78 -17.03 -8.65 12.56
N PHE A 79 -16.15 -8.27 11.66
CA PHE A 79 -14.93 -7.53 11.99
C PHE A 79 -15.26 -6.22 12.73
N LEU A 80 -16.14 -5.38 12.18
CA LEU A 80 -16.54 -4.13 12.82
C LEU A 80 -17.23 -4.33 14.16
N GLN A 81 -18.01 -5.40 14.33
CA GLN A 81 -18.69 -5.73 15.60
C GLN A 81 -17.70 -6.19 16.66
N GLY A 82 -16.62 -6.87 16.29
CA GLY A 82 -15.55 -7.31 17.18
C GLY A 82 -14.66 -6.17 17.69
N LEU A 83 -14.69 -5.00 17.04
CA LEU A 83 -13.88 -3.85 17.45
C LEU A 83 -14.48 -3.14 18.67
N THR A 84 -13.62 -2.63 19.55
CA THR A 84 -14.03 -1.68 20.59
C THR A 84 -14.55 -0.38 19.96
N ALA A 85 -15.32 0.40 20.70
CA ALA A 85 -15.82 1.70 20.22
C ALA A 85 -14.68 2.63 19.74
N ALA A 86 -13.55 2.66 20.45
CA ALA A 86 -12.39 3.48 20.07
C ALA A 86 -11.72 2.99 18.78
N GLN A 87 -11.55 1.68 18.61
CA GLN A 87 -11.01 1.09 17.40
C GLN A 87 -11.96 1.33 16.21
N ARG A 88 -13.27 1.17 16.41
CA ARG A 88 -14.27 1.38 15.35
C ARG A 88 -14.28 2.82 14.83
N VAL A 89 -14.18 3.82 15.71
CA VAL A 89 -14.15 5.25 15.32
C VAL A 89 -12.98 5.56 14.37
N LYS A 90 -11.82 4.99 14.59
CA LYS A 90 -10.65 5.23 13.74
C LYS A 90 -10.61 4.33 12.48
N THR A 91 -11.44 3.28 12.44
CA THR A 91 -11.48 2.31 11.34
C THR A 91 -12.53 2.66 10.30
N LEU A 92 -13.67 3.25 10.72
CA LEU A 92 -14.80 3.52 9.86
C LEU A 92 -14.74 4.95 9.31
N HIS A 93 -14.75 5.07 7.99
CA HIS A 93 -14.72 6.32 7.23
C HIS A 93 -15.95 6.45 6.33
N ALA A 94 -16.20 7.64 5.78
CA ALA A 94 -17.22 7.81 4.74
C ALA A 94 -16.82 7.05 3.46
N VAL A 95 -17.78 6.63 2.67
CA VAL A 95 -17.53 5.85 1.44
C VAL A 95 -16.71 6.63 0.41
N ASP A 96 -16.80 7.93 0.41
CA ASP A 96 -16.08 8.86 -0.46
C ASP A 96 -14.88 9.55 0.22
N ASP A 97 -14.44 9.03 1.37
CA ASP A 97 -13.29 9.58 2.10
C ASP A 97 -12.01 9.48 1.28
N LEU A 98 -11.15 10.48 1.42
CA LEU A 98 -9.81 10.49 0.82
C LEU A 98 -8.91 9.36 1.33
N GLU A 99 -9.32 8.63 2.36
CA GLU A 99 -8.60 7.48 2.90
C GLU A 99 -8.28 6.44 1.83
N TRP A 100 -9.15 6.26 0.83
CA TRP A 100 -8.88 5.42 -0.34
C TRP A 100 -7.56 5.73 -1.06
N ARG A 101 -7.05 6.95 -0.93
CA ARG A 101 -5.86 7.44 -1.62
C ARG A 101 -4.65 7.62 -0.68
N ARG A 102 -4.80 7.34 0.62
CA ARG A 102 -3.77 7.61 1.62
C ARG A 102 -2.84 6.44 1.90
N TRP A 103 -3.02 5.34 1.22
CA TRP A 103 -2.13 4.19 1.35
C TRP A 103 -0.72 4.52 0.82
N ALA A 104 0.29 3.85 1.38
CA ALA A 104 1.67 4.04 0.95
C ALA A 104 2.46 2.73 1.03
N ASN A 105 3.17 2.41 -0.05
CA ASN A 105 3.98 1.20 -0.16
C ASN A 105 5.25 1.21 0.72
N ILE A 106 5.58 2.32 1.37
CA ILE A 106 6.79 2.47 2.18
C ILE A 106 6.50 2.26 3.67
N HIS A 107 7.51 1.80 4.45
CA HIS A 107 7.38 1.56 5.88
C HIS A 107 7.17 2.84 6.70
N LEU A 108 7.78 3.96 6.29
CA LEU A 108 7.74 5.25 7.02
C LEU A 108 6.46 6.06 6.82
N SER A 109 5.36 5.47 6.37
CA SER A 109 4.09 6.19 6.23
C SER A 109 3.28 6.22 7.52
N THR A 110 2.46 7.27 7.68
CA THR A 110 1.44 7.32 8.74
C THR A 110 0.19 6.63 8.26
N ARG A 111 -0.16 5.53 8.91
CA ARG A 111 -1.33 4.73 8.58
C ARG A 111 -2.49 5.00 9.52
N ARG A 112 -3.70 4.88 9.01
CA ARG A 112 -4.94 5.07 9.75
C ARG A 112 -5.66 3.74 9.93
N GLY A 113 -6.78 3.76 10.64
CA GLY A 113 -7.52 2.55 10.96
C GLY A 113 -7.00 1.84 12.20
N VAL A 114 -7.39 0.60 12.39
CA VAL A 114 -6.95 -0.25 13.48
C VAL A 114 -5.81 -1.16 13.01
N GLY A 115 -4.66 -1.08 13.67
CA GLY A 115 -3.52 -1.93 13.40
C GLY A 115 -3.65 -3.32 14.04
N LEU A 116 -3.06 -4.34 13.43
CA LEU A 116 -3.06 -5.70 14.01
C LEU A 116 -2.42 -5.73 15.40
N LEU A 117 -1.40 -4.90 15.66
CA LEU A 117 -0.78 -4.76 16.99
C LEU A 117 -1.73 -4.26 18.07
N GLU A 118 -2.85 -3.63 17.69
CA GLU A 118 -3.85 -3.10 18.61
C GLU A 118 -5.03 -4.04 18.83
N MET A 119 -5.03 -5.19 18.14
CA MET A 119 -6.08 -6.19 18.16
C MET A 119 -5.71 -7.34 19.09
N ASP A 120 -6.71 -7.86 19.79
CA ASP A 120 -6.60 -9.15 20.45
C ASP A 120 -6.71 -10.32 19.45
N ALA A 121 -6.59 -11.55 19.95
CA ALA A 121 -6.58 -12.74 19.08
C ALA A 121 -7.91 -12.94 18.33
N GLU A 122 -9.04 -12.61 18.95
CA GLU A 122 -10.37 -12.74 18.32
C GLU A 122 -10.54 -11.68 17.23
N GLN A 123 -10.17 -10.44 17.50
CA GLN A 123 -10.20 -9.35 16.53
C GLN A 123 -9.30 -9.62 15.33
N LYS A 124 -8.08 -10.16 15.56
CA LYS A 124 -7.19 -10.59 14.46
C LYS A 124 -7.82 -11.69 13.62
N ALA A 125 -8.46 -12.66 14.25
CA ALA A 125 -9.16 -13.74 13.53
C ALA A 125 -10.27 -13.19 12.64
N LEU A 126 -11.02 -12.17 13.10
CA LEU A 126 -12.07 -11.49 12.31
C LEU A 126 -11.46 -10.67 11.17
N ALA A 127 -10.35 -9.96 11.38
CA ALA A 127 -9.62 -9.22 10.34
C ALA A 127 -9.12 -10.17 9.23
N PHE A 128 -8.48 -11.28 9.61
CA PHE A 128 -8.08 -12.32 8.65
C PHE A 128 -9.28 -13.03 8.00
N GLY A 129 -10.41 -13.11 8.71
CA GLY A 129 -11.69 -13.59 8.15
C GLY A 129 -12.19 -12.71 7.01
N LEU A 130 -12.09 -11.39 7.16
CA LEU A 130 -12.43 -10.42 6.11
C LEU A 130 -11.50 -10.58 4.90
N MET A 131 -10.19 -10.66 5.11
CA MET A 131 -9.25 -10.93 4.03
C MET A 131 -9.56 -12.23 3.29
N ARG A 132 -9.85 -13.31 4.02
CA ARG A 132 -10.16 -14.64 3.45
C ARG A 132 -11.44 -14.63 2.65
N ALA A 133 -12.45 -13.88 3.06
CA ALA A 133 -13.72 -13.73 2.34
C ALA A 133 -13.57 -12.91 1.05
N SER A 134 -12.56 -12.04 0.98
CA SER A 134 -12.35 -11.10 -0.12
C SER A 134 -11.32 -11.57 -1.15
N LEU A 135 -10.33 -12.35 -0.73
CA LEU A 135 -9.20 -12.76 -1.57
C LEU A 135 -9.35 -14.22 -2.02
N SER A 136 -8.73 -14.55 -3.15
CA SER A 136 -8.55 -15.96 -3.51
C SER A 136 -7.68 -16.67 -2.46
N ALA A 137 -7.74 -18.00 -2.41
CA ALA A 137 -6.91 -18.78 -1.48
C ALA A 137 -5.40 -18.48 -1.66
N ARG A 138 -4.94 -18.31 -2.91
CA ARG A 138 -3.56 -17.93 -3.22
C ARG A 138 -3.28 -16.50 -2.76
N GLY A 139 -4.16 -15.54 -3.08
CA GLY A 139 -3.97 -14.13 -2.67
C GLY A 139 -3.93 -13.96 -1.16
N PHE A 140 -4.79 -14.67 -0.43
CA PHE A 140 -4.77 -14.68 1.03
C PHE A 140 -3.46 -15.27 1.58
N GLN A 141 -3.00 -16.39 1.02
CA GLN A 141 -1.71 -16.99 1.43
C GLN A 141 -0.54 -16.06 1.12
N THR A 142 -0.51 -15.46 -0.07
CA THR A 142 0.53 -14.48 -0.46
C THR A 142 0.56 -13.29 0.50
N ALA A 143 -0.61 -12.74 0.86
CA ALA A 143 -0.69 -11.65 1.84
C ALA A 143 -0.10 -12.06 3.20
N GLN A 144 -0.42 -13.25 3.69
CA GLN A 144 0.16 -13.75 4.95
C GLN A 144 1.68 -13.98 4.86
N ASP A 145 2.16 -14.45 3.70
CA ASP A 145 3.59 -14.70 3.49
C ASP A 145 4.37 -13.38 3.35
N ILE A 146 3.77 -12.33 2.77
CA ILE A 146 4.32 -10.97 2.81
C ILE A 146 4.46 -10.49 4.26
N MET A 147 3.43 -10.66 5.09
CA MET A 147 3.48 -10.29 6.52
C MET A 147 4.60 -11.04 7.26
N LYS A 148 4.80 -12.34 6.98
CA LYS A 148 5.92 -13.12 7.56
C LYS A 148 7.28 -12.61 7.11
N LEU A 149 7.42 -12.24 5.84
CA LEU A 149 8.67 -11.71 5.30
C LEU A 149 8.98 -10.32 5.88
N GLU A 150 7.97 -9.52 6.17
CA GLU A 150 8.12 -8.27 6.92
C GLU A 150 8.62 -8.53 8.36
N GLY A 151 8.11 -9.58 9.00
CA GLY A 151 8.64 -10.07 10.28
C GLY A 151 10.08 -10.58 10.17
N HIS A 152 10.44 -11.24 9.06
CA HIS A 152 11.80 -11.66 8.78
C HIS A 152 12.74 -10.47 8.57
N LEU A 153 12.29 -9.43 7.88
CA LEU A 153 13.03 -8.18 7.72
C LEU A 153 13.30 -7.52 9.08
N ALA A 154 12.30 -7.49 9.97
CA ALA A 154 12.48 -7.00 11.34
C ALA A 154 13.54 -7.77 12.10
N ASP A 155 13.55 -9.12 11.97
CA ASP A 155 14.56 -9.99 12.59
C ASP A 155 15.97 -9.72 12.01
N LEU A 156 16.09 -9.52 10.68
CA LEU A 156 17.37 -9.26 10.01
C LEU A 156 17.99 -7.92 10.41
N LEU A 157 17.14 -6.90 10.60
CA LEU A 157 17.58 -5.52 10.89
C LEU A 157 17.60 -5.22 12.40
N ASP A 158 17.13 -6.14 13.24
CA ASP A 158 16.85 -5.92 14.68
C ASP A 158 16.02 -4.62 14.89
N ASN A 159 15.02 -4.41 14.02
CA ASN A 159 14.22 -3.19 14.00
C ASN A 159 12.71 -3.48 13.97
N TYR A 160 12.15 -3.78 15.13
CA TYR A 160 10.73 -4.06 15.32
C TYR A 160 9.87 -2.77 15.47
N VAL A 161 10.51 -1.60 15.47
CA VAL A 161 9.81 -0.31 15.51
C VAL A 161 9.27 0.05 14.12
N GLU A 162 10.02 -0.24 13.08
CA GLU A 162 9.66 0.11 11.70
C GLU A 162 9.04 -1.07 10.95
N TYR A 163 9.49 -2.30 11.23
CA TYR A 163 9.11 -3.52 10.53
C TYR A 163 8.43 -4.53 11.45
N GLY A 164 7.69 -5.46 10.89
CA GLY A 164 7.07 -6.54 11.66
C GLY A 164 5.82 -7.12 11.03
N GLU A 165 5.59 -8.40 11.28
CA GLU A 165 4.50 -9.19 10.71
C GLU A 165 3.08 -8.67 11.03
N GLU A 166 2.93 -7.82 12.05
CA GLU A 166 1.65 -7.27 12.47
C GLU A 166 1.55 -5.74 12.22
N ARG A 167 2.43 -5.15 11.41
CA ARG A 167 2.39 -3.73 11.07
C ARG A 167 1.52 -3.46 9.85
N TYR A 168 0.26 -3.85 9.97
CA TYR A 168 -0.77 -3.71 8.95
C TYR A 168 -2.04 -3.15 9.58
N TRP A 169 -2.70 -2.23 8.87
CA TRP A 169 -3.87 -1.48 9.34
C TRP A 169 -5.07 -1.73 8.45
N PHE A 170 -6.24 -1.76 9.08
CA PHE A 170 -7.52 -1.96 8.42
C PHE A 170 -8.37 -0.72 8.54
N THR A 171 -8.92 -0.24 7.42
CA THR A 171 -9.97 0.76 7.35
C THR A 171 -11.16 0.20 6.60
N VAL A 172 -12.34 0.73 6.91
CA VAL A 172 -13.60 0.41 6.23
C VAL A 172 -14.25 1.71 5.82
N MET A 173 -14.59 1.84 4.55
CA MET A 173 -15.24 3.00 3.97
C MET A 173 -16.68 2.69 3.62
N GLY A 174 -17.62 3.41 4.24
CA GLY A 174 -19.06 3.13 4.17
C GLY A 174 -19.50 1.99 5.11
N GLU A 175 -20.79 1.70 5.10
CA GLU A 175 -21.38 0.61 5.89
C GLU A 175 -21.45 -0.67 5.04
N PRO A 176 -20.91 -1.83 5.49
CA PRO A 176 -20.98 -3.08 4.73
C PRO A 176 -22.41 -3.45 4.36
N SER A 177 -22.70 -3.49 3.06
CA SER A 177 -24.03 -3.64 2.48
C SER A 177 -24.01 -4.54 1.24
N GLU A 178 -25.10 -5.21 0.95
CA GLU A 178 -25.29 -5.97 -0.29
C GLU A 178 -25.80 -5.10 -1.44
N SER A 179 -26.22 -3.85 -1.17
CA SER A 179 -26.79 -2.94 -2.18
C SER A 179 -26.07 -1.61 -2.27
N GLU A 180 -25.64 -1.06 -1.14
CA GLU A 180 -25.01 0.26 -1.07
C GLU A 180 -23.48 0.17 -1.25
N PRO A 181 -22.84 1.24 -1.76
CA PRO A 181 -21.40 1.26 -1.95
C PRO A 181 -20.66 1.29 -0.61
N TRP A 182 -19.66 0.44 -0.50
CA TRP A 182 -18.75 0.38 0.65
C TRP A 182 -17.45 -0.31 0.24
N GLY A 183 -16.50 -0.39 1.14
CA GLY A 183 -15.33 -1.22 0.95
C GLY A 183 -14.40 -1.21 2.13
N TRP A 184 -13.23 -1.80 1.95
CA TRP A 184 -12.21 -1.86 2.99
C TRP A 184 -10.81 -1.78 2.38
N GLN A 185 -9.87 -1.36 3.19
CA GLN A 185 -8.47 -1.25 2.80
C GLN A 185 -7.60 -1.94 3.84
N LEU A 186 -6.59 -2.67 3.37
CA LEU A 186 -5.43 -3.09 4.13
C LEU A 186 -4.25 -2.24 3.66
N ASP A 187 -3.56 -1.61 4.59
CA ASP A 187 -2.38 -0.80 4.31
C ASP A 187 -1.22 -1.22 5.20
N GLY A 188 -0.11 -1.57 4.58
CA GLY A 188 1.12 -1.92 5.24
C GLY A 188 2.31 -1.83 4.28
N HIS A 189 3.52 -1.99 4.81
CA HIS A 189 4.71 -2.02 3.98
C HIS A 189 4.61 -3.18 2.98
N HIS A 190 4.73 -2.86 1.70
CA HIS A 190 4.66 -3.80 0.57
C HIS A 190 3.37 -4.62 0.43
N LEU A 191 2.32 -4.35 1.20
CA LEU A 191 1.03 -5.01 1.07
C LEU A 191 -0.11 -4.02 1.22
N ILE A 192 -0.75 -3.71 0.11
CA ILE A 192 -1.93 -2.86 0.04
C ILE A 192 -3.05 -3.60 -0.70
N VAL A 193 -4.23 -3.62 -0.09
CA VAL A 193 -5.45 -4.12 -0.72
C VAL A 193 -6.52 -3.07 -0.59
N ASN A 194 -7.02 -2.57 -1.72
CA ASN A 194 -8.22 -1.77 -1.80
C ASN A 194 -9.35 -2.63 -2.35
N PHE A 195 -10.39 -2.86 -1.58
CA PHE A 195 -11.50 -3.72 -1.97
C PHE A 195 -12.82 -2.94 -1.88
N PHE A 196 -13.36 -2.56 -3.03
CA PHE A 196 -14.61 -1.82 -3.13
C PHE A 196 -15.74 -2.74 -3.59
N VAL A 197 -16.93 -2.58 -3.00
CA VAL A 197 -18.13 -3.38 -3.27
C VAL A 197 -19.29 -2.45 -3.61
N LEU A 198 -20.01 -2.78 -4.67
CA LEU A 198 -21.27 -2.16 -5.04
C LEU A 198 -22.24 -3.23 -5.58
N GLY A 199 -23.24 -3.59 -4.78
CA GLY A 199 -24.14 -4.68 -5.12
C GLY A 199 -23.39 -5.99 -5.36
N SER A 200 -23.59 -6.62 -6.51
CA SER A 200 -22.91 -7.84 -6.93
C SER A 200 -21.52 -7.61 -7.55
N GLN A 201 -21.07 -6.37 -7.63
CA GLN A 201 -19.76 -6.04 -8.18
C GLN A 201 -18.73 -5.82 -7.09
N ALA A 202 -17.49 -6.26 -7.34
CA ALA A 202 -16.34 -5.95 -6.51
C ALA A 202 -15.16 -5.50 -7.40
N VAL A 203 -14.43 -4.51 -6.93
CA VAL A 203 -13.22 -4.01 -7.56
C VAL A 203 -12.09 -4.02 -6.54
N MET A 204 -10.97 -4.66 -6.90
CA MET A 204 -9.79 -4.74 -6.04
C MET A 204 -8.62 -4.02 -6.73
N THR A 205 -8.68 -2.69 -6.74
CA THR A 205 -7.65 -1.84 -7.34
C THR A 205 -7.63 -0.44 -6.68
N PRO A 206 -6.44 0.17 -6.49
CA PRO A 206 -5.14 -0.43 -6.67
C PRO A 206 -4.84 -1.50 -5.61
N THR A 207 -4.10 -2.53 -6.02
CA THR A 207 -3.59 -3.57 -5.12
C THR A 207 -2.09 -3.68 -5.32
N PHE A 208 -1.35 -3.70 -4.24
CA PHE A 208 0.09 -3.91 -4.25
C PHE A 208 0.45 -5.10 -3.36
N MET A 209 1.15 -6.07 -3.93
CA MET A 209 1.66 -7.25 -3.22
C MET A 209 3.12 -7.46 -3.60
N GLY A 210 4.01 -7.13 -2.70
CA GLY A 210 5.44 -7.26 -2.86
C GLY A 210 6.13 -7.59 -1.54
N SER A 211 7.44 -7.72 -1.55
CA SER A 211 8.24 -7.86 -0.34
C SER A 211 9.72 -7.60 -0.63
N GLU A 212 10.41 -7.14 0.36
CA GLU A 212 11.85 -7.00 0.40
C GLU A 212 12.33 -7.40 1.81
N PRO A 213 12.92 -8.63 1.94
CA PRO A 213 13.23 -9.64 0.92
C PRO A 213 12.01 -10.43 0.42
N THR A 214 12.12 -11.08 -0.75
CA THR A 214 11.08 -11.96 -1.30
C THR A 214 11.15 -13.40 -0.79
N ARG A 215 12.17 -13.70 0.03
CA ARG A 215 12.38 -15.03 0.62
C ARG A 215 13.07 -14.94 1.97
N ALA A 216 12.75 -15.87 2.84
CA ALA A 216 13.42 -16.09 4.10
C ALA A 216 14.20 -17.40 4.04
N ASP A 217 15.53 -17.34 4.01
CA ASP A 217 16.38 -18.54 3.99
C ASP A 217 16.73 -19.04 5.39
N THR A 218 16.53 -18.21 6.41
CA THR A 218 16.87 -18.50 7.81
C THR A 218 15.82 -17.94 8.78
N GLY A 219 15.99 -18.24 10.07
CA GLY A 219 15.14 -17.70 11.13
C GLY A 219 13.77 -18.38 11.23
N ARG A 220 12.86 -17.76 11.97
CA ARG A 220 11.52 -18.32 12.30
C ARG A 220 10.62 -18.47 11.09
N PHE A 221 10.88 -17.76 10.00
CA PHE A 221 10.13 -17.79 8.77
C PHE A 221 10.84 -18.50 7.61
N ALA A 222 11.92 -19.25 7.91
CA ALA A 222 12.69 -19.99 6.90
C ALA A 222 11.78 -20.83 6.00
N GLY A 223 12.01 -20.75 4.69
CA GLY A 223 11.22 -21.44 3.67
C GLY A 223 10.05 -20.62 3.11
N THR A 224 9.75 -19.44 3.69
CA THR A 224 8.77 -18.53 3.08
C THR A 224 9.35 -17.90 1.82
N VAL A 225 8.63 -18.02 0.70
CA VAL A 225 9.00 -17.45 -0.62
C VAL A 225 7.74 -16.95 -1.28
N ILE A 226 7.80 -15.75 -1.88
CA ILE A 226 6.71 -15.16 -2.64
C ILE A 226 7.17 -14.74 -4.03
N LEU A 227 6.20 -14.58 -4.96
CA LEU A 227 6.38 -14.00 -6.29
C LEU A 227 7.45 -14.71 -7.16
N GLN A 228 7.77 -15.98 -6.86
CA GLN A 228 8.76 -16.73 -7.62
C GLN A 228 8.24 -17.02 -9.04
N GLU A 229 6.97 -17.38 -9.18
CA GLU A 229 6.36 -17.64 -10.49
C GLU A 229 6.31 -16.37 -11.34
N GLU A 230 5.93 -15.24 -10.76
CA GLU A 230 5.89 -13.95 -11.43
C GLU A 230 7.31 -13.53 -11.88
N THR A 231 8.31 -13.74 -11.03
CA THR A 231 9.73 -13.47 -11.35
C THR A 231 10.21 -14.36 -12.50
N ASP A 232 9.92 -15.65 -12.45
CA ASP A 232 10.34 -16.61 -13.48
C ASP A 232 9.67 -16.32 -14.83
N LEU A 233 8.38 -15.99 -14.82
CA LEU A 233 7.64 -15.63 -16.04
C LEU A 233 8.14 -14.29 -16.62
N ALA A 234 8.42 -13.30 -15.80
CA ALA A 234 8.98 -12.03 -16.23
C ALA A 234 10.37 -12.24 -16.87
N LEU A 235 11.20 -13.07 -16.25
CA LEU A 235 12.53 -13.41 -16.78
C LEU A 235 12.44 -14.18 -18.10
N GLN A 236 11.52 -15.15 -18.20
CA GLN A 236 11.27 -15.86 -19.45
C GLN A 236 10.81 -14.90 -20.55
N PHE A 237 9.90 -13.99 -20.24
CA PHE A 237 9.43 -12.98 -21.19
C PHE A 237 10.59 -12.10 -21.71
N VAL A 238 11.39 -11.53 -20.83
CA VAL A 238 12.52 -10.67 -21.22
C VAL A 238 13.56 -11.44 -22.03
N ASN A 239 13.82 -12.71 -21.70
CA ASN A 239 14.75 -13.56 -22.44
C ASN A 239 14.22 -14.00 -23.81
N ALA A 240 12.90 -14.01 -24.02
CA ALA A 240 12.30 -14.32 -25.32
C ALA A 240 12.29 -13.14 -26.30
N LEU A 241 12.58 -11.92 -25.83
CA LEU A 241 12.69 -10.73 -26.68
C LEU A 241 13.92 -10.79 -27.59
N SER A 242 13.80 -10.27 -28.83
CA SER A 242 14.97 -10.01 -29.68
C SER A 242 15.89 -8.97 -29.04
N ASP A 243 17.13 -8.86 -29.54
CA ASP A 243 18.09 -7.88 -29.02
C ASP A 243 17.57 -6.45 -29.20
N GLU A 244 16.88 -6.14 -30.31
CA GLU A 244 16.27 -4.84 -30.57
C GLU A 244 15.11 -4.57 -29.60
N GLN A 245 14.24 -5.56 -29.38
CA GLN A 245 13.13 -5.46 -28.43
C GLN A 245 13.65 -5.30 -26.98
N ARG A 246 14.70 -6.04 -26.63
CA ARG A 246 15.32 -5.98 -25.31
C ARG A 246 15.95 -4.62 -25.05
N ALA A 247 16.61 -4.04 -26.05
CA ALA A 247 17.18 -2.70 -25.96
C ALA A 247 16.12 -1.61 -25.74
N LEU A 248 14.90 -1.80 -26.26
CA LEU A 248 13.77 -0.91 -26.00
C LEU A 248 13.10 -1.18 -24.65
N ALA A 249 13.06 -2.42 -24.18
CA ALA A 249 12.39 -2.81 -22.95
C ALA A 249 13.22 -2.51 -21.69
N ILE A 250 14.56 -2.65 -21.76
CA ILE A 250 15.46 -2.42 -20.64
C ILE A 250 15.89 -0.95 -20.65
N VAL A 251 15.17 -0.13 -19.90
CA VAL A 251 15.46 1.31 -19.78
C VAL A 251 16.77 1.56 -19.04
N GLU A 252 17.03 0.77 -17.99
CA GLU A 252 18.27 0.80 -17.21
C GLU A 252 18.74 -0.62 -16.91
N ALA A 253 19.99 -0.92 -17.23
CA ALA A 253 20.57 -2.25 -17.01
C ALA A 253 20.89 -2.54 -15.53
N ARG A 254 20.95 -1.50 -14.69
CA ARG A 254 21.23 -1.63 -13.25
C ARG A 254 20.31 -0.71 -12.46
N LYS A 255 19.77 -1.20 -11.35
CA LYS A 255 19.13 -0.37 -10.34
C LYS A 255 20.23 0.43 -9.64
N THR A 256 20.37 1.72 -9.99
CA THR A 256 21.20 2.66 -9.25
C THR A 256 20.33 3.22 -8.13
N GLY A 257 20.82 3.18 -6.88
CA GLY A 257 20.04 3.56 -5.71
C GLY A 257 19.32 4.89 -5.91
N ASN A 258 18.11 5.05 -5.56
CA ASN A 258 17.26 6.24 -5.58
C ASN A 258 16.70 6.71 -6.93
N ASN A 259 16.85 6.00 -8.03
CA ASN A 259 16.16 6.36 -9.26
C ASN A 259 14.61 6.30 -9.16
N ASN A 260 14.08 5.83 -8.03
CA ASN A 260 12.64 5.79 -7.73
C ASN A 260 12.18 6.89 -6.74
N TYR A 261 13.06 7.73 -6.22
CA TYR A 261 12.63 8.73 -5.20
C TYR A 261 11.75 9.86 -5.76
N GLY A 262 11.84 10.18 -7.03
CA GLY A 262 10.92 11.09 -7.69
C GLY A 262 9.53 10.48 -7.95
N GLU A 263 9.38 9.17 -7.73
CA GLU A 263 8.20 8.38 -8.04
C GLU A 263 7.45 7.92 -6.79
N LEU A 264 7.83 8.40 -5.60
CA LEU A 264 7.21 8.02 -4.31
C LEU A 264 5.68 8.16 -4.31
N PHE A 265 5.14 9.00 -5.19
CA PHE A 265 3.71 9.28 -5.34
C PHE A 265 3.23 9.25 -6.79
N SER A 266 4.09 8.92 -7.74
CA SER A 266 3.71 8.72 -9.13
C SER A 266 3.71 7.22 -9.41
N ASP A 267 2.57 6.60 -9.29
CA ASP A 267 2.43 5.15 -9.38
C ASP A 267 2.69 4.59 -10.77
N ASN A 268 2.83 5.43 -11.76
CA ASN A 268 3.01 5.02 -13.14
C ASN A 268 3.84 6.03 -13.90
N VAL A 269 5.13 5.92 -13.85
CA VAL A 269 5.95 6.52 -14.89
C VAL A 269 5.74 5.69 -16.16
N VAL A 270 4.70 6.02 -16.88
CA VAL A 270 4.60 5.67 -18.28
C VAL A 270 5.68 6.48 -18.99
N VAL A 271 6.67 5.83 -19.55
CA VAL A 271 7.64 6.47 -20.46
C VAL A 271 7.04 6.33 -21.86
N PRO A 272 6.27 7.35 -22.34
CA PRO A 272 5.40 7.23 -23.51
C PRO A 272 6.16 6.99 -24.82
N GLU A 273 7.44 7.28 -24.83
CA GLU A 273 8.27 7.30 -26.05
C GLU A 273 9.05 6.01 -26.27
N GLN A 274 8.91 5.03 -25.37
CA GLN A 274 9.64 3.78 -25.47
C GLN A 274 8.69 2.62 -25.72
N GLY A 275 8.60 2.22 -26.95
CA GLY A 275 7.62 1.33 -27.60
C GLY A 275 7.18 0.01 -26.97
N LEU A 276 7.56 -0.34 -25.75
CA LEU A 276 7.11 -1.54 -25.02
C LEU A 276 6.62 -1.21 -23.59
N GLY A 277 5.96 -0.09 -23.39
CA GLY A 277 5.58 0.54 -22.12
C GLY A 277 5.42 -0.37 -20.89
N LEU A 278 4.59 -1.40 -20.94
CA LEU A 278 4.40 -2.32 -19.82
C LEU A 278 5.64 -3.18 -19.52
N ALA A 279 6.39 -3.58 -20.56
CA ALA A 279 7.61 -4.36 -20.37
C ALA A 279 8.74 -3.52 -19.76
N ALA A 280 8.86 -2.26 -20.17
CA ALA A 280 9.82 -1.32 -19.58
C ALA A 280 9.52 -1.04 -18.11
N HIS A 281 8.25 -0.98 -17.73
CA HIS A 281 7.83 -0.81 -16.34
C HIS A 281 8.09 -2.06 -15.49
N ALA A 282 7.80 -3.24 -16.03
CA ALA A 282 8.05 -4.52 -15.34
C ALA A 282 9.55 -4.79 -15.05
N VAL A 283 10.44 -4.21 -15.82
CA VAL A 283 11.91 -4.36 -15.64
C VAL A 283 12.49 -3.35 -14.64
N ARG A 284 11.76 -2.30 -14.30
CA ARG A 284 12.19 -1.32 -13.29
C ARG A 284 12.01 -1.78 -11.84
N HIS A 285 11.17 -2.76 -11.60
CA HIS A 285 10.88 -3.36 -10.32
C HIS A 285 11.47 -4.77 -10.25
#